data_301b7eb14e9f7da79422918a71646c05
#
_entry.id   301b7eb14e9f7da79422918a71646c05
#
_cell.length_a   1.000
_cell.length_b   1.000
_cell.length_c   1.000
_cell.angle_alpha   90.00
_cell.angle_beta   90.00
_cell.angle_gamma   90.00
#
_symmetry.space_group_name_H-M   'P 1'
#
loop_
_entity.id
_entity.type
_entity.pdbx_description
1 polymer ?
#
loop_
_entity_poly.entity_id
_entity_poly.type
_entity_poly.pdbx_seq_one_letter_code
_entity_poly.pdbx_strand_id
1 'polypeptide(L)'
;NTLAKIKVKASKHAAKNPFAIFNKEVTEEEVMNSPMIFNPLTRLQCCPPSCGAAAAIICTEDFAKVNNLNTDIAIAAQSMTTDYSTTFEDHDMRKVVGYDMAKEAAQEVYEAASISPKDIKVCELHDCFTTNELISYEALGLAEEGEAEKFVIDKQNTYGGQCVTNPSGGLLSKGHPLGATGLAQC
;
A
#
# COMPACT_ATOMS: atom_id res chain seq x y z
N ASN A 1 15.50 -1.72 -12.77
CA ASN A 1 14.85 -0.52 -12.25
C ASN A 1 13.90 -0.91 -11.11
N THR A 2 14.10 -0.34 -9.94
CA THR A 2 13.34 -0.67 -8.72
C THR A 2 11.85 -0.39 -8.87
N LEU A 3 11.47 0.72 -9.50
CA LEU A 3 10.07 1.05 -9.74
C LEU A 3 9.38 0.03 -10.67
N ALA A 4 10.11 -0.50 -11.67
CA ALA A 4 9.56 -1.56 -12.52
C ALA A 4 9.34 -2.87 -11.73
N LYS A 5 10.26 -3.22 -10.80
CA LYS A 5 10.11 -4.40 -9.93
C LYS A 5 8.87 -4.33 -9.05
N ILE A 6 8.51 -3.14 -8.56
CA ILE A 6 7.28 -2.91 -7.80
C ILE A 6 6.06 -3.27 -8.65
N LYS A 7 5.98 -2.79 -9.91
CA LYS A 7 4.88 -3.14 -10.82
C LYS A 7 4.85 -4.63 -11.15
N VAL A 8 6.00 -5.24 -11.40
CA VAL A 8 6.11 -6.70 -11.64
C VAL A 8 5.57 -7.48 -10.44
N LYS A 9 5.94 -7.11 -9.20
CA LYS A 9 5.40 -7.70 -7.98
C LYS A 9 3.87 -7.55 -7.94
N ALA A 10 3.36 -6.32 -8.14
CA ALA A 10 1.93 -6.05 -8.11
C ALA A 10 1.16 -6.91 -9.14
N SER A 11 1.70 -7.09 -10.35
CA SER A 11 1.08 -7.94 -11.37
C SER A 11 1.04 -9.42 -10.99
N LYS A 12 2.12 -9.94 -10.37
CA LYS A 12 2.17 -11.32 -9.85
C LYS A 12 1.19 -11.58 -8.72
N HIS A 13 1.01 -10.58 -7.84
CA HIS A 13 0.00 -10.66 -6.79
C HIS A 13 -1.41 -10.63 -7.38
N ALA A 14 -1.66 -9.70 -8.30
CA ALA A 14 -2.94 -9.56 -8.98
C ALA A 14 -3.35 -10.80 -9.80
N ALA A 15 -2.38 -11.54 -10.36
CA ALA A 15 -2.66 -12.78 -11.07
C ALA A 15 -3.36 -13.84 -10.19
N LYS A 16 -3.26 -13.72 -8.86
CA LYS A 16 -3.94 -14.58 -7.90
C LYS A 16 -5.31 -14.02 -7.46
N ASN A 17 -5.65 -12.81 -7.87
CA ASN A 17 -6.89 -12.14 -7.50
C ASN A 17 -7.85 -12.12 -8.70
N PRO A 18 -8.95 -12.91 -8.68
CA PRO A 18 -9.90 -12.95 -9.79
C PRO A 18 -10.65 -11.63 -10.00
N PHE A 19 -10.63 -10.72 -9.02
CA PHE A 19 -11.29 -9.42 -9.10
C PHE A 19 -10.35 -8.30 -9.57
N ALA A 20 -9.06 -8.58 -9.81
CA ALA A 20 -8.13 -7.59 -10.29
C ALA A 20 -8.43 -7.22 -11.75
N ILE A 21 -8.39 -5.90 -12.04
CA ILE A 21 -8.58 -5.37 -13.41
C ILE A 21 -7.47 -5.89 -14.33
N PHE A 22 -6.22 -5.89 -13.84
CA PHE A 22 -5.06 -6.40 -14.55
C PHE A 22 -4.52 -7.65 -13.82
N ASN A 23 -4.97 -8.81 -14.24
CA ASN A 23 -4.62 -10.10 -13.65
C ASN A 23 -3.56 -10.88 -14.45
N LYS A 24 -2.87 -10.23 -15.38
CA LYS A 24 -1.77 -10.82 -16.14
C LYS A 24 -0.44 -10.31 -15.59
N GLU A 25 0.50 -11.23 -15.42
CA GLU A 25 1.87 -10.88 -15.06
C GLU A 25 2.52 -10.08 -16.20
N VAL A 26 3.34 -9.10 -15.81
CA VAL A 26 4.15 -8.29 -16.72
C VAL A 26 5.63 -8.41 -16.36
N THR A 27 6.50 -8.21 -17.33
CA THR A 27 7.96 -8.19 -17.16
C THR A 27 8.48 -6.78 -16.89
N GLU A 28 9.69 -6.67 -16.34
CA GLU A 28 10.35 -5.35 -16.18
C GLU A 28 10.51 -4.63 -17.52
N GLU A 29 10.79 -5.39 -18.60
CA GLU A 29 10.94 -4.84 -19.96
C GLU A 29 9.60 -4.25 -20.46
N GLU A 30 8.49 -4.95 -20.30
CA GLU A 30 7.17 -4.44 -20.67
C GLU A 30 6.80 -3.18 -19.88
N VAL A 31 7.14 -3.14 -18.59
CA VAL A 31 6.90 -1.96 -17.75
C VAL A 31 7.69 -0.78 -18.29
N MET A 32 8.99 -0.95 -18.52
CA MET A 32 9.88 0.13 -18.96
C MET A 32 9.59 0.62 -20.36
N ASN A 33 9.13 -0.26 -21.27
CA ASN A 33 8.77 0.05 -22.64
C ASN A 33 7.33 0.57 -22.80
N SER A 34 6.54 0.61 -21.73
CA SER A 34 5.19 1.17 -21.80
C SER A 34 5.27 2.72 -21.98
N PRO A 35 4.24 3.35 -22.58
CA PRO A 35 4.29 4.79 -22.86
C PRO A 35 4.69 5.62 -21.64
N MET A 36 5.61 6.54 -21.83
CA MET A 36 6.03 7.51 -20.81
C MET A 36 4.85 8.43 -20.45
N ILE A 37 4.58 8.58 -19.16
CA ILE A 37 3.60 9.55 -18.64
C ILE A 37 4.33 10.81 -18.18
N PHE A 38 5.28 10.64 -17.26
CA PHE A 38 6.13 11.70 -16.75
C PHE A 38 7.43 11.07 -16.23
N ASN A 39 8.57 11.51 -16.73
CA ASN A 39 9.87 10.93 -16.37
C ASN A 39 10.08 10.90 -14.83
N PRO A 40 10.40 9.75 -14.24
CA PRO A 40 10.72 8.44 -14.83
C PRO A 40 9.53 7.46 -14.97
N LEU A 41 8.29 7.89 -14.77
CA LEU A 41 7.13 7.03 -14.70
C LEU A 41 6.54 6.72 -16.07
N THR A 42 6.42 5.44 -16.37
CA THR A 42 5.69 4.92 -17.53
C THR A 42 4.24 4.57 -17.14
N ARG A 43 3.39 4.33 -18.13
CA ARG A 43 1.96 4.04 -17.93
C ARG A 43 1.71 2.86 -16.99
N LEU A 44 2.50 1.81 -17.07
CA LEU A 44 2.34 0.64 -16.20
C LEU A 44 2.80 0.88 -14.76
N GLN A 45 3.46 1.98 -14.48
CA GLN A 45 3.86 2.41 -13.15
C GLN A 45 2.84 3.35 -12.47
N CYS A 46 1.71 3.58 -13.14
CA CYS A 46 0.59 4.37 -12.66
C CYS A 46 -0.65 3.47 -12.50
N CYS A 47 -1.49 3.75 -11.50
CA CYS A 47 -2.75 3.04 -11.33
C CYS A 47 -3.73 3.37 -12.47
N PRO A 48 -4.57 2.42 -12.92
CA PRO A 48 -5.58 2.68 -13.92
C PRO A 48 -6.76 3.46 -13.32
N PRO A 49 -7.38 4.39 -14.07
CA PRO A 49 -8.70 4.89 -13.71
C PRO A 49 -9.69 3.74 -13.62
N SER A 50 -10.46 3.68 -12.53
CA SER A 50 -11.41 2.61 -12.32
C SER A 50 -12.63 3.06 -11.52
N CYS A 51 -13.75 2.36 -11.67
CA CYS A 51 -14.96 2.56 -10.92
C CYS A 51 -15.24 1.35 -10.04
N GLY A 52 -15.82 1.58 -8.87
CA GLY A 52 -16.17 0.52 -7.95
C GLY A 52 -16.83 1.05 -6.70
N ALA A 53 -17.38 0.13 -5.91
CA ALA A 53 -17.95 0.41 -4.60
C ALA A 53 -17.47 -0.66 -3.62
N ALA A 54 -17.33 -0.30 -2.36
CA ALA A 54 -17.06 -1.21 -1.26
C ALA A 54 -17.89 -0.82 -0.05
N ALA A 55 -18.30 -1.80 0.73
CA ALA A 55 -19.03 -1.59 1.98
C ALA A 55 -18.54 -2.60 3.02
N ALA A 56 -18.45 -2.16 4.26
CA ALA A 56 -18.12 -3.00 5.40
C ALA A 56 -19.13 -2.77 6.53
N ILE A 57 -19.45 -3.83 7.27
CA ILE A 57 -20.26 -3.75 8.48
C ILE A 57 -19.32 -3.98 9.65
N ILE A 58 -19.30 -3.04 10.58
CA ILE A 58 -18.54 -3.13 11.82
C ILE A 58 -19.49 -3.15 13.01
N CYS A 59 -19.13 -3.85 14.06
CA CYS A 59 -19.90 -3.89 15.30
C CYS A 59 -18.93 -4.01 16.50
N THR A 60 -19.46 -3.80 17.70
CA THR A 60 -18.71 -4.07 18.91
C THR A 60 -18.51 -5.57 19.13
N GLU A 61 -17.46 -5.94 19.85
CA GLU A 61 -17.18 -7.33 20.20
C GLU A 61 -18.34 -7.96 20.99
N ASP A 62 -18.94 -7.20 21.91
CA ASP A 62 -20.10 -7.67 22.70
C ASP A 62 -21.31 -7.97 21.80
N PHE A 63 -21.60 -7.10 20.84
CA PHE A 63 -22.68 -7.33 19.87
C PHE A 63 -22.39 -8.61 19.05
N ALA A 64 -21.16 -8.78 18.60
CA ALA A 64 -20.76 -9.96 17.84
C ALA A 64 -20.94 -11.26 18.67
N LYS A 65 -20.49 -11.27 19.93
CA LYS A 65 -20.63 -12.41 20.84
C LYS A 65 -22.11 -12.77 21.11
N VAL A 66 -22.94 -11.77 21.42
CA VAL A 66 -24.37 -11.98 21.69
C VAL A 66 -25.10 -12.55 20.49
N ASN A 67 -24.68 -12.16 19.27
CA ASN A 67 -25.31 -12.59 18.02
C ASN A 67 -24.61 -13.77 17.34
N ASN A 68 -23.64 -14.42 18.02
CA ASN A 68 -22.83 -15.54 17.49
C ASN A 68 -22.15 -15.21 16.14
N LEU A 69 -21.67 -13.97 15.98
CA LEU A 69 -20.89 -13.56 14.81
C LEU A 69 -19.41 -13.93 15.02
N ASN A 70 -18.67 -14.02 13.90
CA ASN A 70 -17.23 -14.27 13.95
C ASN A 70 -16.50 -13.07 14.59
N THR A 71 -15.62 -13.35 15.53
CA THR A 71 -14.79 -12.37 16.25
C THR A 71 -13.29 -12.55 16.02
N ASP A 72 -12.91 -13.35 15.01
CA ASP A 72 -11.49 -13.64 14.72
C ASP A 72 -10.73 -12.45 14.17
N ILE A 73 -11.44 -11.44 13.64
CA ILE A 73 -10.86 -10.23 13.08
C ILE A 73 -11.39 -9.01 13.82
N ALA A 74 -10.49 -8.19 14.32
CA ALA A 74 -10.79 -6.94 15.01
C ALA A 74 -9.95 -5.78 14.47
N ILE A 75 -10.50 -4.56 14.55
CA ILE A 75 -9.73 -3.33 14.30
C ILE A 75 -8.93 -3.06 15.57
N ALA A 76 -7.61 -3.27 15.51
CA ALA A 76 -6.73 -3.10 16.67
C ALA A 76 -6.47 -1.62 16.98
N ALA A 77 -6.26 -0.81 15.95
CA ALA A 77 -6.06 0.64 16.07
C ALA A 77 -6.40 1.35 14.77
N GLN A 78 -6.62 2.65 14.86
CA GLN A 78 -6.87 3.53 13.73
C GLN A 78 -6.30 4.91 14.05
N SER A 79 -5.68 5.55 13.05
CA SER A 79 -5.24 6.94 13.13
C SER A 79 -5.59 7.70 11.86
N MET A 80 -5.73 9.00 11.99
CA MET A 80 -5.92 9.94 10.88
C MET A 80 -5.14 11.21 11.18
N THR A 81 -4.20 11.54 10.32
CA THR A 81 -3.38 12.75 10.38
C THR A 81 -3.71 13.70 9.24
N THR A 82 -3.33 14.97 9.38
CA THR A 82 -3.51 16.00 8.37
C THR A 82 -2.17 16.67 8.06
N ASP A 83 -2.13 17.48 6.99
CA ASP A 83 -0.94 18.24 6.61
C ASP A 83 -0.41 19.13 7.74
N TYR A 84 0.90 19.30 7.77
CA TYR A 84 1.60 20.20 8.67
C TYR A 84 1.79 21.58 8.05
N SER A 85 1.85 22.62 8.89
CA SER A 85 2.21 23.98 8.45
C SER A 85 3.60 24.02 7.81
N THR A 86 4.48 23.10 8.20
CA THR A 86 5.88 23.00 7.76
C THR A 86 6.07 22.15 6.50
N THR A 87 5.01 21.61 5.91
CA THR A 87 5.10 20.70 4.75
C THR A 87 5.95 21.23 3.59
N PHE A 88 5.96 22.57 3.38
CA PHE A 88 6.69 23.21 2.29
C PHE A 88 8.01 23.89 2.70
N GLU A 89 8.36 23.89 3.99
CA GLU A 89 9.51 24.67 4.50
C GLU A 89 10.86 24.04 4.15
N ASP A 90 10.96 22.71 4.17
CA ASP A 90 12.22 21.97 4.01
C ASP A 90 12.55 21.64 2.54
N HIS A 91 11.70 22.03 1.60
CA HIS A 91 11.82 21.68 0.18
C HIS A 91 11.93 20.16 -0.08
N ASP A 92 11.46 19.31 0.85
CA ASP A 92 11.40 17.86 0.70
C ASP A 92 10.08 17.46 0.04
N MET A 93 10.16 17.03 -1.22
CA MET A 93 8.98 16.63 -1.99
C MET A 93 8.26 15.40 -1.42
N ARG A 94 8.91 14.59 -0.57
CA ARG A 94 8.26 13.47 0.12
C ARG A 94 7.19 13.98 1.09
N LYS A 95 7.43 15.11 1.75
CA LYS A 95 6.46 15.75 2.66
C LYS A 95 5.20 16.20 1.91
N VAL A 96 5.38 16.77 0.72
CA VAL A 96 4.27 17.21 -0.13
C VAL A 96 3.35 16.06 -0.56
N VAL A 97 3.88 14.85 -0.68
CA VAL A 97 3.10 13.64 -1.00
C VAL A 97 2.72 12.82 0.23
N GLY A 98 2.81 13.40 1.43
CA GLY A 98 2.25 12.83 2.66
C GLY A 98 3.18 11.90 3.44
N TYR A 99 4.50 11.96 3.22
CA TYR A 99 5.45 11.09 3.93
C TYR A 99 5.35 11.25 5.46
N ASP A 100 5.42 12.49 5.96
CA ASP A 100 5.39 12.76 7.41
C ASP A 100 4.03 12.39 8.01
N MET A 101 2.92 12.70 7.33
CA MET A 101 1.58 12.30 7.76
C MET A 101 1.46 10.78 7.89
N ALA A 102 1.91 10.03 6.89
CA ALA A 102 1.85 8.57 6.90
C ALA A 102 2.74 7.99 8.01
N LYS A 103 3.92 8.57 8.24
CA LYS A 103 4.85 8.15 9.28
C LYS A 103 4.27 8.36 10.68
N GLU A 104 3.67 9.51 10.94
CA GLU A 104 3.03 9.80 12.23
C GLU A 104 1.81 8.89 12.45
N ALA A 105 0.92 8.77 11.46
CA ALA A 105 -0.24 7.90 11.58
C ALA A 105 0.17 6.44 11.84
N ALA A 106 1.22 5.95 11.19
CA ALA A 106 1.75 4.62 11.43
C ALA A 106 2.28 4.46 12.85
N GLN A 107 3.04 5.43 13.35
CA GLN A 107 3.56 5.42 14.71
C GLN A 107 2.44 5.38 15.74
N GLU A 108 1.43 6.25 15.61
CA GLU A 108 0.26 6.25 16.51
C GLU A 108 -0.47 4.91 16.53
N VAL A 109 -0.66 4.29 15.36
CA VAL A 109 -1.30 2.97 15.24
C VAL A 109 -0.46 1.88 15.90
N TYR A 110 0.86 1.87 15.69
CA TYR A 110 1.76 0.88 16.30
C TYR A 110 1.78 1.02 17.82
N GLU A 111 1.83 2.24 18.34
CA GLU A 111 1.77 2.49 19.78
C GLU A 111 0.42 2.05 20.37
N ALA A 112 -0.69 2.45 19.76
CA ALA A 112 -2.03 2.11 20.23
C ALA A 112 -2.30 0.58 20.19
N ALA A 113 -1.82 -0.11 19.17
CA ALA A 113 -1.95 -1.56 19.03
C ALA A 113 -0.86 -2.34 19.81
N SER A 114 0.14 -1.65 20.38
CA SER A 114 1.28 -2.27 21.07
C SER A 114 2.04 -3.28 20.19
N ILE A 115 2.26 -2.94 18.94
CA ILE A 115 3.00 -3.74 17.95
C ILE A 115 4.14 -2.92 17.34
N SER A 116 5.03 -3.57 16.61
CA SER A 116 6.11 -2.94 15.85
C SER A 116 5.92 -3.17 14.35
N PRO A 117 6.57 -2.36 13.47
CA PRO A 117 6.56 -2.61 12.03
C PRO A 117 7.02 -4.02 11.64
N LYS A 118 7.86 -4.66 12.44
CA LYS A 118 8.38 -6.03 12.20
C LYS A 118 7.31 -7.11 12.42
N ASP A 119 6.27 -6.79 13.18
CA ASP A 119 5.16 -7.71 13.45
C ASP A 119 4.18 -7.75 12.28
N ILE A 120 4.19 -6.72 11.41
CA ILE A 120 3.33 -6.63 10.23
C ILE A 120 3.78 -7.66 9.19
N LYS A 121 2.88 -8.60 8.86
CA LYS A 121 3.13 -9.65 7.87
C LYS A 121 2.45 -9.39 6.53
N VAL A 122 1.38 -8.61 6.55
CA VAL A 122 0.62 -8.21 5.36
C VAL A 122 0.32 -6.72 5.46
N CYS A 123 0.50 -6.00 4.36
CA CYS A 123 0.19 -4.57 4.27
C CYS A 123 -0.47 -4.25 2.93
N GLU A 124 -1.69 -3.77 2.94
CA GLU A 124 -2.32 -3.12 1.79
C GLU A 124 -2.10 -1.62 1.90
N LEU A 125 -1.15 -1.10 1.14
CA LEU A 125 -0.78 0.31 1.14
C LEU A 125 -1.23 1.03 -0.15
N HIS A 126 -1.16 2.36 -0.15
CA HIS A 126 -1.61 3.19 -1.27
C HIS A 126 -0.54 3.32 -2.35
N ASP A 127 -0.54 2.42 -3.33
CA ASP A 127 0.39 2.37 -4.46
C ASP A 127 -0.22 2.97 -5.75
N CYS A 128 -0.74 4.20 -5.68
CA CYS A 128 -1.26 4.87 -6.89
C CYS A 128 -0.17 5.05 -7.97
N PHE A 129 1.07 5.16 -7.55
CA PHE A 129 2.28 5.11 -8.37
C PHE A 129 3.31 4.21 -7.70
N THR A 130 4.19 3.61 -8.50
CA THR A 130 5.29 2.79 -7.96
C THR A 130 6.22 3.58 -7.04
N THR A 131 6.37 4.88 -7.26
CA THR A 131 7.12 5.79 -6.38
C THR A 131 6.45 5.94 -5.02
N ASN A 132 5.12 5.99 -4.98
CA ASN A 132 4.40 6.10 -3.71
C ASN A 132 4.55 4.84 -2.86
N GLU A 133 4.52 3.66 -3.48
CA GLU A 133 4.81 2.41 -2.76
C GLU A 133 6.20 2.43 -2.16
N LEU A 134 7.22 2.88 -2.93
CA LEU A 134 8.60 2.95 -2.45
C LEU A 134 8.75 3.87 -1.24
N ILE A 135 8.14 5.06 -1.28
CA ILE A 135 8.14 6.02 -0.17
C ILE A 135 7.39 5.46 1.04
N SER A 136 6.29 4.75 0.82
CA SER A 136 5.48 4.18 1.89
C SER A 136 6.20 3.12 2.70
N TYR A 137 7.15 2.38 2.13
CA TYR A 137 7.94 1.40 2.89
C TYR A 137 8.71 2.05 4.04
N GLU A 138 9.28 3.22 3.80
CA GLU A 138 10.00 3.98 4.82
C GLU A 138 9.03 4.68 5.78
N ALA A 139 7.99 5.32 5.25
CA ALA A 139 7.00 6.01 6.07
C ALA A 139 6.29 5.06 7.06
N LEU A 140 6.00 3.82 6.65
CA LEU A 140 5.38 2.80 7.50
C LEU A 140 6.41 2.02 8.35
N GLY A 141 7.69 2.34 8.28
CA GLY A 141 8.75 1.65 9.02
C GLY A 141 8.99 0.19 8.60
N LEU A 142 8.51 -0.22 7.41
CA LEU A 142 8.79 -1.54 6.85
C LEU A 142 10.24 -1.64 6.37
N ALA A 143 10.82 -0.52 5.96
CA ALA A 143 12.23 -0.34 5.65
C ALA A 143 12.77 0.85 6.43
N GLU A 144 14.07 0.83 6.75
CA GLU A 144 14.76 1.98 7.31
C GLU A 144 14.84 3.10 6.27
N GLU A 145 14.95 4.35 6.71
CA GLU A 145 15.07 5.51 5.81
C GLU A 145 16.30 5.37 4.90
N GLY A 146 16.08 5.49 3.59
CA GLY A 146 17.10 5.26 2.55
C GLY A 146 17.26 3.81 2.09
N GLU A 147 16.59 2.84 2.71
CA GLU A 147 16.75 1.41 2.42
C GLU A 147 15.56 0.80 1.64
N ALA A 148 14.58 1.60 1.24
CA ALA A 148 13.39 1.11 0.52
C ALA A 148 13.76 0.39 -0.80
N GLU A 149 14.77 0.87 -1.53
CA GLU A 149 15.24 0.21 -2.75
C GLU A 149 15.77 -1.19 -2.45
N LYS A 150 16.61 -1.32 -1.40
CA LYS A 150 17.15 -2.61 -0.96
C LYS A 150 16.05 -3.56 -0.53
N PHE A 151 15.04 -3.07 0.20
CA PHE A 151 13.85 -3.84 0.59
C PHE A 151 13.15 -4.48 -0.61
N VAL A 152 13.04 -3.75 -1.74
CA VAL A 152 12.49 -4.27 -3.00
C VAL A 152 13.44 -5.27 -3.68
N ILE A 153 14.74 -4.95 -3.77
CA ILE A 153 15.74 -5.81 -4.42
C ILE A 153 15.84 -7.16 -3.71
N ASP A 154 15.85 -7.14 -2.37
CA ASP A 154 15.93 -8.33 -1.51
C ASP A 154 14.57 -9.05 -1.39
N LYS A 155 13.54 -8.62 -2.13
CA LYS A 155 12.19 -9.21 -2.17
C LYS A 155 11.52 -9.27 -0.79
N GLN A 156 11.84 -8.33 0.10
CA GLN A 156 11.24 -8.26 1.43
C GLN A 156 9.76 -7.84 1.40
N ASN A 157 9.31 -7.28 0.27
CA ASN A 157 7.96 -6.76 0.02
C ASN A 157 7.00 -7.77 -0.62
N THR A 158 7.34 -9.05 -0.67
CA THR A 158 6.52 -10.08 -1.34
C THR A 158 6.50 -11.38 -0.54
N TYR A 159 5.83 -12.40 -1.07
CA TYR A 159 5.73 -13.72 -0.43
C TYR A 159 7.10 -14.32 -0.14
N GLY A 160 7.31 -14.72 1.12
CA GLY A 160 8.58 -15.23 1.63
C GLY A 160 9.52 -14.14 2.16
N GLY A 161 9.19 -12.86 1.98
CA GLY A 161 9.91 -11.74 2.57
C GLY A 161 9.37 -11.34 3.95
N GLN A 162 9.80 -10.18 4.44
CA GLN A 162 9.42 -9.63 5.75
C GLN A 162 7.93 -9.31 5.85
N CYS A 163 7.38 -8.63 4.82
CA CYS A 163 5.98 -8.19 4.77
C CYS A 163 5.44 -8.32 3.35
N VAL A 164 4.35 -9.05 3.18
CA VAL A 164 3.68 -9.13 1.87
C VAL A 164 2.90 -7.84 1.64
N THR A 165 3.40 -6.99 0.75
CA THR A 165 2.73 -5.73 0.43
C THR A 165 1.84 -5.87 -0.79
N ASN A 166 0.61 -5.35 -0.66
CA ASN A 166 -0.42 -5.39 -1.70
C ASN A 166 -0.67 -6.79 -2.28
N PRO A 167 -1.00 -7.81 -1.44
CA PRO A 167 -1.33 -9.15 -1.93
C PRO A 167 -2.53 -9.17 -2.89
N SER A 168 -3.41 -8.16 -2.82
CA SER A 168 -4.52 -7.98 -3.76
C SER A 168 -4.08 -7.63 -5.19
N GLY A 169 -2.83 -7.21 -5.39
CA GLY A 169 -2.30 -6.59 -6.60
C GLY A 169 -2.20 -5.07 -6.51
N GLY A 170 -2.62 -4.48 -5.38
CA GLY A 170 -2.57 -3.05 -5.13
C GLY A 170 -3.39 -2.21 -6.09
N LEU A 171 -3.31 -0.91 -5.95
CA LEU A 171 -3.97 0.04 -6.85
C LEU A 171 -3.43 -0.09 -8.28
N LEU A 172 -2.15 -0.44 -8.41
CA LEU A 172 -1.45 -0.61 -9.69
C LEU A 172 -2.03 -1.72 -10.57
N SER A 173 -2.61 -2.77 -9.99
CA SER A 173 -3.08 -3.92 -10.76
C SER A 173 -4.49 -4.36 -10.38
N LYS A 174 -4.89 -4.34 -9.10
CA LYS A 174 -6.27 -4.58 -8.68
C LYS A 174 -7.19 -3.49 -9.22
N GLY A 175 -6.76 -2.24 -9.19
CA GLY A 175 -7.52 -1.05 -9.57
C GLY A 175 -7.70 -0.08 -8.41
N HIS A 176 -8.08 1.15 -8.73
CA HIS A 176 -8.19 2.25 -7.77
C HIS A 176 -9.48 3.05 -7.94
N PRO A 177 -10.66 2.51 -7.60
CA PRO A 177 -11.88 3.29 -7.47
C PRO A 177 -11.77 4.16 -6.22
N LEU A 178 -11.53 5.48 -6.39
CA LEU A 178 -11.08 6.40 -5.34
C LEU A 178 -11.89 6.31 -4.03
N GLY A 179 -13.21 6.34 -4.11
CA GLY A 179 -14.07 6.28 -2.93
C GLY A 179 -14.21 4.88 -2.29
N ALA A 180 -13.79 3.83 -2.99
CA ALA A 180 -13.94 2.45 -2.53
C ALA A 180 -12.62 1.83 -2.03
N THR A 181 -11.48 2.35 -2.45
CA THR A 181 -10.17 1.72 -2.26
C THR A 181 -9.85 1.44 -0.79
N GLY A 182 -10.09 2.39 0.11
CA GLY A 182 -9.80 2.20 1.54
C GLY A 182 -10.53 1.00 2.15
N LEU A 183 -11.83 0.88 1.90
CA LEU A 183 -12.61 -0.27 2.37
C LEU A 183 -12.26 -1.57 1.63
N ALA A 184 -11.88 -1.47 0.35
CA ALA A 184 -11.47 -2.64 -0.43
C ALA A 184 -10.07 -3.17 -0.04
N GLN A 185 -9.28 -2.38 0.65
CA GLN A 185 -7.99 -2.81 1.23
C GLN A 185 -8.19 -3.58 2.55
N CYS A 186 -9.24 -3.28 3.30
CA CYS A 186 -9.63 -4.02 4.50
C CYS A 186 -10.19 -5.41 4.17
#